data_06dca46ec89b135895e9e956c01569c4
#
_entry.id   06dca46ec89b135895e9e956c01569c4
#
_cell.length_a   1.000
_cell.length_b   1.000
_cell.length_c   1.000
_cell.angle_alpha   90.00
_cell.angle_beta   90.00
_cell.angle_gamma   90.00
#
_symmetry.space_group_name_H-M   'P 1'
#
loop_
_entity.id
_entity.type
_entity.pdbx_description
1 polymer ?
#
loop_
_entity_poly.entity_id
_entity_poly.type
_entity_poly.pdbx_seq_one_letter_code
_entity_poly.pdbx_strand_id
1 'polypeptide(L)'
;MTAAGGPARPAGGPGAAGSTATPGSSSASGSATVRGSTAESGSTAKSGRTAAMESLYPFLYAGASDLDAVMEEVRASTVAKTAEIAALRREVCARDAARLRACAGDMAGRLAAGGRLLTFGNGGSSTDAQEMATLFLHPGDGRRALPSFCLSNDTAVVTALCNDIGVEVVFSRQIAAFGRPADIAVALSTSGNSENLLRGLAEAGRRGMLTVGIAGYEGGKMAEIEGLDYLFVAPSASVHRIQEAQTTIYHVLWELTLAALGEGG
;
A
#
# COMPACT_ATOMS: atom_id res chain seq x y z
N MET A 1 44.62 -32.60 -29.98
CA MET A 1 43.99 -33.44 -31.02
C MET A 1 42.50 -33.24 -30.92
N THR A 2 42.00 -32.66 -31.95
CA THR A 2 40.73 -32.61 -32.66
C THR A 2 39.55 -32.03 -31.83
N ALA A 3 39.07 -30.83 -32.08
CA ALA A 3 38.51 -30.16 -33.24
C ALA A 3 37.04 -30.56 -33.54
N ALA A 4 36.22 -29.52 -33.55
CA ALA A 4 35.05 -29.25 -34.40
C ALA A 4 33.68 -29.85 -33.93
N GLY A 5 32.57 -29.20 -33.98
CA GLY A 5 32.06 -28.12 -34.77
C GLY A 5 30.64 -27.76 -34.36
N GLY A 6 30.25 -26.53 -34.53
CA GLY A 6 28.84 -26.12 -34.50
C GLY A 6 28.14 -26.35 -35.85
N PRO A 7 26.87 -26.09 -35.94
CA PRO A 7 26.33 -25.32 -37.09
C PRO A 7 25.34 -24.20 -36.65
N ALA A 8 25.55 -23.05 -37.14
CA ALA A 8 24.96 -22.23 -38.21
C ALA A 8 23.43 -21.94 -38.11
N ARG A 9 23.14 -20.64 -37.98
CA ARG A 9 21.86 -20.00 -38.32
C ARG A 9 21.47 -20.16 -39.77
N PRO A 10 20.22 -19.98 -40.12
CA PRO A 10 19.90 -19.25 -41.34
C PRO A 10 19.13 -17.94 -41.07
N ALA A 11 19.50 -16.95 -41.85
CA ALA A 11 18.85 -15.68 -42.04
C ALA A 11 17.79 -15.79 -43.15
N GLY A 12 16.77 -14.94 -43.10
CA GLY A 12 15.82 -14.79 -44.20
C GLY A 12 14.71 -13.81 -43.84
N GLY A 13 14.80 -12.53 -44.20
CA GLY A 13 13.69 -11.62 -44.53
C GLY A 13 13.58 -11.57 -46.05
N PRO A 14 12.85 -10.62 -46.70
CA PRO A 14 11.90 -9.59 -46.21
C PRO A 14 10.56 -9.60 -47.01
N GLY A 15 9.60 -8.76 -46.63
CA GLY A 15 8.40 -8.55 -47.46
C GLY A 15 7.55 -7.37 -46.95
N ALA A 16 7.68 -6.26 -47.62
CA ALA A 16 6.92 -5.03 -47.44
C ALA A 16 5.64 -5.01 -48.26
N ALA A 17 4.60 -4.32 -47.78
CA ALA A 17 3.57 -3.57 -48.52
C ALA A 17 2.58 -3.08 -47.43
N GLY A 18 2.33 -1.82 -47.14
CA GLY A 18 2.10 -0.68 -47.98
C GLY A 18 0.60 -0.53 -48.27
N SER A 19 -0.16 0.22 -47.42
CA SER A 19 -1.37 0.91 -47.90
C SER A 19 -1.74 2.06 -46.97
N THR A 20 -1.49 3.24 -47.48
CA THR A 20 -1.98 4.56 -47.02
C THR A 20 -3.42 4.77 -47.51
N ALA A 21 -4.29 5.30 -46.69
CA ALA A 21 -5.44 6.09 -47.14
C ALA A 21 -5.89 7.04 -46.03
N THR A 22 -5.74 8.33 -46.27
CA THR A 22 -6.36 9.48 -45.62
C THR A 22 -7.11 10.27 -46.73
N PRO A 23 -7.83 11.37 -46.48
CA PRO A 23 -9.17 11.45 -45.89
C PRO A 23 -10.19 12.10 -46.89
N GLY A 24 -11.45 11.96 -46.62
CA GLY A 24 -12.48 12.64 -47.40
C GLY A 24 -13.33 13.55 -46.49
N SER A 25 -13.11 14.84 -46.64
CA SER A 25 -14.01 15.90 -46.17
C SER A 25 -15.19 16.05 -47.13
N SER A 26 -16.43 16.14 -46.65
CA SER A 26 -17.48 16.85 -47.36
C SER A 26 -18.48 17.44 -46.39
N SER A 27 -18.52 18.75 -46.44
CA SER A 27 -19.51 19.63 -45.88
C SER A 27 -20.84 19.50 -46.66
N ALA A 28 -21.94 19.41 -45.93
CA ALA A 28 -23.24 19.76 -46.50
C ALA A 28 -24.08 20.48 -45.42
N SER A 29 -24.25 21.75 -45.65
CA SER A 29 -25.22 22.63 -45.01
C SER A 29 -26.63 22.23 -45.40
N GLY A 30 -27.50 22.00 -44.43
CA GLY A 30 -28.94 21.84 -44.60
C GLY A 30 -29.67 22.61 -43.51
N SER A 31 -30.08 23.85 -43.86
CA SER A 31 -30.98 24.66 -43.08
C SER A 31 -32.40 24.09 -43.21
N ALA A 32 -33.00 23.68 -42.10
CA ALA A 32 -34.42 23.39 -42.01
C ALA A 32 -35.00 24.11 -40.80
N THR A 33 -35.70 25.18 -41.10
CA THR A 33 -36.57 25.91 -40.19
C THR A 33 -37.81 25.06 -39.89
N VAL A 34 -38.01 24.65 -38.64
CA VAL A 34 -39.29 24.11 -38.17
C VAL A 34 -39.77 24.94 -37.00
N ARG A 35 -40.97 25.43 -37.20
CA ARG A 35 -41.78 26.25 -36.29
C ARG A 35 -42.07 25.53 -34.97
N GLY A 36 -42.22 26.35 -33.94
CA GLY A 36 -42.50 25.95 -32.59
C GLY A 36 -43.77 25.12 -32.39
N SER A 37 -43.68 24.23 -31.44
CA SER A 37 -44.80 23.82 -30.60
C SER A 37 -44.31 23.76 -29.17
N THR A 38 -44.91 24.58 -28.36
CA THR A 38 -44.81 24.57 -26.90
C THR A 38 -45.25 23.22 -26.37
N ALA A 39 -44.38 22.55 -25.65
CA ALA A 39 -44.75 21.44 -24.80
C ALA A 39 -44.14 21.65 -23.40
N GLU A 40 -44.96 22.15 -22.51
CA GLU A 40 -44.76 22.06 -21.06
C GLU A 40 -44.82 20.59 -20.65
N SER A 41 -43.69 19.94 -20.44
CA SER A 41 -43.61 18.65 -19.72
C SER A 41 -42.22 18.33 -19.19
N GLY A 42 -41.37 19.33 -18.96
CA GLY A 42 -40.00 19.13 -18.43
C GLY A 42 -39.79 19.42 -16.93
N SER A 43 -40.84 19.94 -16.25
CA SER A 43 -40.67 20.44 -14.86
C SER A 43 -40.77 19.38 -13.76
N THR A 44 -41.59 18.36 -13.94
CA THR A 44 -41.83 17.36 -12.87
C THR A 44 -40.73 16.28 -12.74
N ALA A 45 -40.06 15.93 -13.82
CA ALA A 45 -38.99 14.94 -13.80
C ALA A 45 -37.65 15.48 -13.20
N LYS A 46 -37.39 16.77 -13.35
CA LYS A 46 -36.24 17.44 -12.71
C LYS A 46 -36.44 17.58 -11.20
N SER A 47 -37.66 17.91 -10.74
CA SER A 47 -38.01 18.04 -9.34
C SER A 47 -37.82 16.71 -8.55
N GLY A 48 -38.22 15.57 -9.12
CA GLY A 48 -38.09 14.26 -8.47
C GLY A 48 -36.62 13.77 -8.33
N ARG A 49 -35.78 14.09 -9.34
CA ARG A 49 -34.33 13.76 -9.26
C ARG A 49 -33.59 14.62 -8.24
N THR A 50 -33.93 15.90 -8.16
CA THR A 50 -33.34 16.80 -7.16
C THR A 50 -33.76 16.39 -5.75
N ALA A 51 -35.02 16.07 -5.50
CA ALA A 51 -35.51 15.62 -4.22
C ALA A 51 -34.85 14.27 -3.78
N ALA A 52 -34.61 13.35 -4.72
CA ALA A 52 -33.90 12.10 -4.44
C ALA A 52 -32.43 12.34 -4.11
N MET A 53 -31.76 13.27 -4.78
CA MET A 53 -30.38 13.67 -4.47
C MET A 53 -30.28 14.42 -3.14
N GLU A 54 -31.24 15.29 -2.82
CA GLU A 54 -31.33 15.97 -1.53
C GLU A 54 -31.52 14.99 -0.37
N SER A 55 -32.30 13.92 -0.58
CA SER A 55 -32.47 12.85 0.42
C SER A 55 -31.23 11.99 0.63
N LEU A 56 -30.46 11.75 -0.44
CA LEU A 56 -29.21 10.96 -0.37
C LEU A 56 -28.03 11.78 0.13
N TYR A 57 -28.02 13.08 -0.14
CA TYR A 57 -26.93 13.98 0.21
C TYR A 57 -27.45 15.29 0.81
N PRO A 58 -28.09 15.26 2.00
CA PRO A 58 -28.70 16.44 2.61
C PRO A 58 -27.72 17.61 2.78
N PHE A 59 -26.45 17.31 3.04
CA PHE A 59 -25.41 18.31 3.26
C PHE A 59 -25.05 19.14 2.01
N LEU A 60 -25.37 18.64 0.80
CA LEU A 60 -25.15 19.38 -0.46
C LEU A 60 -26.25 20.40 -0.76
N TYR A 61 -27.41 20.23 -0.11
CA TYR A 61 -28.63 21.01 -0.37
C TYR A 61 -29.16 21.74 0.88
N ALA A 62 -28.54 21.51 2.04
CA ALA A 62 -28.79 22.34 3.22
C ALA A 62 -28.40 23.76 2.86
N GLY A 63 -29.44 24.64 2.72
CA GLY A 63 -29.30 26.02 2.25
C GLY A 63 -28.23 26.74 3.05
N ALA A 64 -27.45 27.59 2.36
CA ALA A 64 -26.34 28.41 2.81
C ALA A 64 -25.89 28.10 4.26
N SER A 65 -25.22 26.96 4.46
CA SER A 65 -24.42 26.75 5.65
C SER A 65 -23.46 27.93 5.72
N ASP A 66 -23.37 28.56 6.86
CA ASP A 66 -22.42 29.61 7.11
C ASP A 66 -21.03 29.05 6.79
N LEU A 67 -20.51 29.36 5.62
CA LEU A 67 -19.26 28.83 5.11
C LEU A 67 -18.12 29.11 6.10
N ASP A 68 -18.17 30.25 6.75
CA ASP A 68 -17.16 30.65 7.73
C ASP A 68 -17.24 29.75 8.97
N ALA A 69 -18.44 29.40 9.44
CA ALA A 69 -18.60 28.46 10.54
C ALA A 69 -18.11 27.04 10.19
N VAL A 70 -18.43 26.55 9.00
CA VAL A 70 -17.92 25.25 8.50
C VAL A 70 -16.39 25.24 8.37
N MET A 71 -15.81 26.33 7.84
CA MET A 71 -14.36 26.45 7.71
C MET A 71 -13.66 26.50 9.07
N GLU A 72 -14.26 27.17 10.07
CA GLU A 72 -13.70 27.21 11.42
C GLU A 72 -13.79 25.82 12.10
N GLU A 73 -14.88 25.09 11.92
CA GLU A 73 -15.01 23.72 12.42
C GLU A 73 -13.96 22.79 11.79
N VAL A 74 -13.78 22.87 10.47
CA VAL A 74 -12.73 22.11 9.74
C VAL A 74 -11.36 22.45 10.25
N ARG A 75 -11.07 23.75 10.44
CA ARG A 75 -9.79 24.21 10.99
C ARG A 75 -9.54 23.68 12.40
N ALA A 76 -10.50 23.82 13.29
CA ALA A 76 -10.41 23.33 14.67
C ALA A 76 -10.21 21.80 14.72
N SER A 77 -10.98 21.06 13.91
CA SER A 77 -10.84 19.60 13.78
C SER A 77 -9.46 19.19 13.26
N THR A 78 -8.93 19.92 12.28
CA THR A 78 -7.60 19.64 11.71
C THR A 78 -6.48 19.87 12.72
N VAL A 79 -6.55 20.98 13.46
CA VAL A 79 -5.58 21.30 14.52
C VAL A 79 -5.62 20.23 15.62
N ALA A 80 -6.82 19.82 16.07
CA ALA A 80 -6.97 18.77 17.07
C ALA A 80 -6.34 17.44 16.60
N LYS A 81 -6.63 17.01 15.37
CA LYS A 81 -6.07 15.79 14.77
C LYS A 81 -4.54 15.84 14.66
N THR A 82 -3.98 16.99 14.30
CA THR A 82 -2.53 17.18 14.26
C THR A 82 -1.90 17.04 15.63
N ALA A 83 -2.53 17.57 16.68
CA ALA A 83 -2.06 17.44 18.05
C ALA A 83 -2.13 15.97 18.52
N GLU A 84 -3.22 15.27 18.23
CA GLU A 84 -3.42 13.85 18.57
C GLU A 84 -2.32 12.97 17.94
N ILE A 85 -2.05 13.12 16.65
CA ILE A 85 -1.03 12.29 15.98
C ILE A 85 0.38 12.62 16.48
N ALA A 86 0.68 13.89 16.77
CA ALA A 86 1.97 14.26 17.34
C ALA A 86 2.17 13.70 18.76
N ALA A 87 1.11 13.61 19.56
CA ALA A 87 1.14 12.98 20.87
C ALA A 87 1.36 11.46 20.75
N LEU A 88 0.60 10.79 19.90
CA LEU A 88 0.70 9.35 19.66
C LEU A 88 2.09 8.93 19.16
N ARG A 89 2.67 9.67 18.21
CA ARG A 89 4.03 9.43 17.71
C ARG A 89 5.08 9.55 18.80
N ARG A 90 4.98 10.58 19.66
CA ARG A 90 5.89 10.75 20.80
C ARG A 90 5.76 9.62 21.82
N GLU A 91 4.55 9.20 22.13
CA GLU A 91 4.27 8.08 23.04
C GLU A 91 4.90 6.78 22.52
N VAL A 92 4.63 6.41 21.27
CA VAL A 92 5.18 5.20 20.64
C VAL A 92 6.71 5.25 20.62
N CYS A 93 7.29 6.35 20.19
CA CYS A 93 8.76 6.49 20.14
C CYS A 93 9.39 6.43 21.53
N ALA A 94 8.81 7.08 22.54
CA ALA A 94 9.32 7.06 23.90
C ALA A 94 9.25 5.65 24.52
N ARG A 95 8.12 4.95 24.31
CA ARG A 95 7.91 3.60 24.85
C ARG A 95 8.80 2.56 24.17
N ASP A 96 8.97 2.64 22.86
CA ASP A 96 9.59 1.59 22.04
C ASP A 96 11.03 1.94 21.57
N ALA A 97 11.62 3.05 21.97
CA ALA A 97 12.94 3.52 21.49
C ALA A 97 14.04 2.44 21.53
N ALA A 98 14.16 1.75 22.65
CA ALA A 98 15.17 0.69 22.80
C ALA A 98 14.88 -0.52 21.89
N ARG A 99 13.59 -0.91 21.78
CA ARG A 99 13.16 -2.03 20.95
C ARG A 99 13.26 -1.71 19.44
N LEU A 100 12.96 -0.46 19.04
CA LEU A 100 13.16 0.00 17.66
C LEU A 100 14.63 -0.08 17.27
N ARG A 101 15.53 0.35 18.15
CA ARG A 101 16.97 0.26 17.90
C ARG A 101 17.45 -1.20 17.80
N ALA A 102 16.99 -2.07 18.69
CA ALA A 102 17.33 -3.50 18.66
C ALA A 102 16.83 -4.16 17.36
N CYS A 103 15.57 -3.94 17.01
CA CYS A 103 14.97 -4.46 15.78
C CYS A 103 15.74 -3.98 14.53
N ALA A 104 16.07 -2.70 14.46
CA ALA A 104 16.84 -2.15 13.35
C ALA A 104 18.26 -2.74 13.26
N GLY A 105 18.89 -3.01 14.39
CA GLY A 105 20.18 -3.72 14.44
C GLY A 105 20.08 -5.14 13.90
N ASP A 106 19.04 -5.88 14.29
CA ASP A 106 18.80 -7.25 13.79
C ASP A 106 18.46 -7.22 12.28
N MET A 107 17.64 -6.26 11.83
CA MET A 107 17.36 -6.05 10.41
C MET A 107 18.63 -5.78 9.61
N ALA A 108 19.50 -4.89 10.11
CA ALA A 108 20.79 -4.58 9.50
C ALA A 108 21.68 -5.84 9.40
N GLY A 109 21.74 -6.63 10.47
CA GLY A 109 22.49 -7.89 10.48
C GLY A 109 22.01 -8.89 9.43
N ARG A 110 20.68 -9.04 9.28
CA ARG A 110 20.06 -9.90 8.24
C ARG A 110 20.37 -9.39 6.84
N LEU A 111 20.23 -8.09 6.59
CA LEU A 111 20.51 -7.47 5.29
C LEU A 111 22.02 -7.57 4.94
N ALA A 112 22.90 -7.37 5.90
CA ALA A 112 24.35 -7.56 5.72
C ALA A 112 24.71 -9.02 5.38
N ALA A 113 23.95 -9.98 5.90
CA ALA A 113 24.11 -11.40 5.58
C ALA A 113 23.47 -11.82 4.24
N GLY A 114 22.98 -10.85 3.43
CA GLY A 114 22.36 -11.11 2.13
C GLY A 114 20.87 -11.45 2.20
N GLY A 115 20.23 -11.20 3.34
CA GLY A 115 18.78 -11.31 3.51
C GLY A 115 18.01 -10.21 2.77
N ARG A 116 16.71 -10.38 2.67
CA ARG A 116 15.77 -9.49 1.99
C ARG A 116 14.65 -9.09 2.94
N LEU A 117 14.07 -7.92 2.71
CA LEU A 117 12.89 -7.46 3.43
C LEU A 117 11.63 -7.88 2.64
N LEU A 118 10.75 -8.62 3.26
CA LEU A 118 9.45 -9.01 2.77
C LEU A 118 8.39 -8.30 3.62
N THR A 119 7.61 -7.40 3.00
CA THR A 119 6.55 -6.67 3.67
C THR A 119 5.19 -7.13 3.20
N PHE A 120 4.17 -7.08 4.05
CA PHE A 120 2.80 -7.44 3.68
C PHE A 120 1.77 -6.83 4.62
N GLY A 121 0.58 -6.57 4.07
CA GLY A 121 -0.56 -5.98 4.75
C GLY A 121 -1.82 -6.09 3.90
N ASN A 122 -2.96 -5.67 4.44
CA ASN A 122 -4.23 -5.63 3.71
C ASN A 122 -4.72 -4.19 3.53
N GLY A 123 -5.35 -3.88 2.40
CA GLY A 123 -5.94 -2.56 2.15
C GLY A 123 -4.93 -1.42 2.32
N GLY A 124 -5.23 -0.42 3.15
CA GLY A 124 -4.31 0.68 3.46
C GLY A 124 -2.99 0.23 4.08
N SER A 125 -3.00 -0.84 4.90
CA SER A 125 -1.75 -1.42 5.41
C SER A 125 -0.92 -2.13 4.32
N SER A 126 -1.53 -2.50 3.18
CA SER A 126 -0.77 -2.98 2.01
C SER A 126 -0.03 -1.84 1.32
N THR A 127 -0.62 -0.65 1.25
CA THR A 127 0.09 0.54 0.71
C THR A 127 1.24 0.96 1.61
N ASP A 128 1.06 0.93 2.93
CA ASP A 128 2.13 1.17 3.89
C ASP A 128 3.26 0.12 3.79
N ALA A 129 2.90 -1.16 3.62
CA ALA A 129 3.87 -2.23 3.39
C ALA A 129 4.67 -2.03 2.09
N GLN A 130 4.01 -1.57 1.03
CA GLN A 130 4.67 -1.23 -0.24
C GLN A 130 5.59 -0.01 -0.08
N GLU A 131 5.17 1.01 0.63
CA GLU A 131 6.00 2.18 0.91
C GLU A 131 7.25 1.78 1.70
N MET A 132 7.09 1.01 2.79
CA MET A 132 8.22 0.48 3.55
C MET A 132 9.22 -0.28 2.65
N ALA A 133 8.74 -1.19 1.80
CA ALA A 133 9.61 -1.90 0.86
C ALA A 133 10.32 -0.94 -0.09
N THR A 134 9.64 0.10 -0.56
CA THR A 134 10.20 1.10 -1.48
C THR A 134 11.29 1.94 -0.81
N LEU A 135 11.15 2.32 0.47
CA LEU A 135 12.18 3.04 1.22
C LEU A 135 13.51 2.27 1.27
N PHE A 136 13.45 0.95 1.47
CA PHE A 136 14.65 0.10 1.48
C PHE A 136 15.22 -0.10 0.07
N LEU A 137 14.37 -0.26 -0.94
CA LEU A 137 14.78 -0.47 -2.32
C LEU A 137 15.35 0.80 -2.97
N HIS A 138 14.83 1.97 -2.61
CA HIS A 138 15.20 3.28 -3.14
C HIS A 138 15.49 4.29 -2.02
N PRO A 139 16.54 4.08 -1.21
CA PRO A 139 16.79 4.90 -0.02
C PRO A 139 17.17 6.36 -0.31
N GLY A 140 17.43 6.72 -1.58
CA GLY A 140 17.82 8.08 -1.98
C GLY A 140 19.27 8.42 -1.61
N ASP A 141 19.67 9.65 -1.93
CA ASP A 141 20.93 10.28 -1.50
C ASP A 141 22.21 9.45 -1.76
N GLY A 142 22.23 8.63 -2.81
CA GLY A 142 23.38 7.78 -3.14
C GLY A 142 23.59 6.57 -2.22
N ARG A 143 22.66 6.30 -1.31
CA ARG A 143 22.70 5.13 -0.41
C ARG A 143 22.46 3.84 -1.18
N ARG A 144 22.98 2.74 -0.65
CA ARG A 144 22.84 1.42 -1.28
C ARG A 144 21.40 0.93 -1.26
N ALA A 145 20.87 0.53 -2.40
CA ALA A 145 19.60 -0.17 -2.51
C ALA A 145 19.66 -1.50 -1.74
N LEU A 146 18.66 -1.76 -0.89
CA LEU A 146 18.53 -2.97 -0.10
C LEU A 146 17.42 -3.85 -0.68
N PRO A 147 17.65 -5.17 -0.84
CA PRO A 147 16.67 -6.04 -1.48
C PRO A 147 15.39 -6.11 -0.64
N SER A 148 14.30 -5.54 -1.17
CA SER A 148 13.00 -5.50 -0.50
C SER A 148 11.86 -5.61 -1.51
N PHE A 149 10.75 -6.20 -1.11
CA PHE A 149 9.54 -6.28 -1.90
C PHE A 149 8.29 -6.51 -1.04
N CYS A 150 7.16 -5.99 -1.51
CA CYS A 150 5.87 -6.21 -0.88
C CYS A 150 5.17 -7.42 -1.52
N LEU A 151 4.68 -8.33 -0.68
CA LEU A 151 4.00 -9.56 -1.13
C LEU A 151 2.62 -9.32 -1.75
N SER A 152 2.10 -8.09 -1.65
CA SER A 152 0.83 -7.69 -2.27
C SER A 152 1.02 -7.17 -3.70
N ASN A 153 2.24 -6.96 -4.20
CA ASN A 153 2.50 -6.28 -5.46
C ASN A 153 2.21 -7.15 -6.69
N ASP A 154 2.35 -8.46 -6.57
CA ASP A 154 1.98 -9.37 -7.67
C ASP A 154 0.48 -9.69 -7.59
N THR A 155 -0.32 -8.84 -8.23
CA THR A 155 -1.77 -8.97 -8.26
C THR A 155 -2.22 -10.31 -8.87
N ALA A 156 -1.48 -10.86 -9.82
CA ALA A 156 -1.83 -12.15 -10.43
C ALA A 156 -1.67 -13.28 -9.41
N VAL A 157 -0.57 -13.31 -8.66
CA VAL A 157 -0.35 -14.30 -7.58
C VAL A 157 -1.38 -14.13 -6.47
N VAL A 158 -1.63 -12.89 -6.02
CA VAL A 158 -2.61 -12.62 -4.97
C VAL A 158 -4.01 -13.09 -5.37
N THR A 159 -4.47 -12.71 -6.56
CA THR A 159 -5.83 -13.06 -7.02
C THR A 159 -5.98 -14.57 -7.31
N ALA A 160 -4.96 -15.22 -7.86
CA ALA A 160 -4.96 -16.66 -8.07
C ALA A 160 -5.05 -17.42 -6.73
N LEU A 161 -4.22 -17.08 -5.75
CA LEU A 161 -4.27 -17.71 -4.43
C LEU A 161 -5.61 -17.46 -3.71
N CYS A 162 -6.18 -16.24 -3.82
CA CYS A 162 -7.49 -15.93 -3.27
C CYS A 162 -8.59 -16.79 -3.90
N ASN A 163 -8.57 -16.96 -5.23
CA ASN A 163 -9.59 -17.70 -5.98
C ASN A 163 -9.49 -19.21 -5.76
N ASP A 164 -8.28 -19.76 -5.78
CA ASP A 164 -8.06 -21.22 -5.85
C ASP A 164 -7.98 -21.87 -4.46
N ILE A 165 -7.55 -21.12 -3.43
CA ILE A 165 -7.30 -21.68 -2.10
C ILE A 165 -8.04 -20.88 -1.02
N GLY A 166 -7.83 -19.56 -0.97
CA GLY A 166 -8.41 -18.66 0.03
C GLY A 166 -7.47 -17.51 0.38
N VAL A 167 -8.05 -16.39 0.81
CA VAL A 167 -7.29 -15.17 1.17
C VAL A 167 -6.35 -15.39 2.36
N GLU A 168 -6.67 -16.31 3.24
CA GLU A 168 -5.93 -16.59 4.47
C GLU A 168 -4.53 -17.19 4.24
N VAL A 169 -4.25 -17.70 3.04
CA VAL A 169 -2.95 -18.31 2.71
C VAL A 169 -2.08 -17.44 1.80
N VAL A 170 -2.57 -16.30 1.34
CA VAL A 170 -1.90 -15.47 0.33
C VAL A 170 -0.46 -15.15 0.69
N PHE A 171 -0.19 -14.74 1.91
CA PHE A 171 1.17 -14.38 2.34
C PHE A 171 1.97 -15.62 2.77
N SER A 172 1.38 -16.54 3.51
CA SER A 172 2.08 -17.76 3.97
C SER A 172 2.55 -18.63 2.80
N ARG A 173 1.78 -18.74 1.70
CA ARG A 173 2.20 -19.48 0.50
C ARG A 173 3.39 -18.83 -0.20
N GLN A 174 3.40 -17.52 -0.33
CA GLN A 174 4.53 -16.79 -0.91
C GLN A 174 5.78 -16.90 -0.03
N ILE A 175 5.65 -16.73 1.29
CA ILE A 175 6.75 -16.92 2.24
C ILE A 175 7.26 -18.37 2.20
N ALA A 176 6.35 -19.35 2.10
CA ALA A 176 6.72 -20.75 1.93
C ALA A 176 7.51 -21.03 0.65
N ALA A 177 7.23 -20.30 -0.43
CA ALA A 177 7.92 -20.49 -1.69
C ALA A 177 9.34 -19.93 -1.71
N PHE A 178 9.56 -18.74 -1.15
CA PHE A 178 10.84 -18.04 -1.31
C PHE A 178 11.47 -17.45 -0.04
N GLY A 179 10.81 -17.56 1.14
CA GLY A 179 11.39 -17.10 2.40
C GLY A 179 12.61 -17.92 2.81
N ARG A 180 13.66 -17.24 3.25
CA ARG A 180 14.95 -17.81 3.68
C ARG A 180 15.25 -17.41 5.13
N PRO A 181 16.04 -18.16 5.89
CA PRO A 181 16.37 -17.83 7.28
C PRO A 181 17.01 -16.44 7.46
N ALA A 182 17.75 -15.95 6.46
CA ALA A 182 18.35 -14.61 6.51
C ALA A 182 17.34 -13.47 6.23
N ASP A 183 16.16 -13.76 5.70
CA ASP A 183 15.18 -12.74 5.33
C ASP A 183 14.45 -12.18 6.55
N ILE A 184 13.78 -11.04 6.33
CA ILE A 184 12.98 -10.31 7.30
C ILE A 184 11.54 -10.31 6.79
N ALA A 185 10.58 -10.62 7.65
CA ALA A 185 9.16 -10.55 7.37
C ALA A 185 8.50 -9.46 8.24
N VAL A 186 7.92 -8.44 7.60
CA VAL A 186 7.22 -7.36 8.30
C VAL A 186 5.75 -7.35 7.91
N ALA A 187 4.87 -7.59 8.88
CA ALA A 187 3.42 -7.54 8.72
C ALA A 187 2.86 -6.24 9.29
N LEU A 188 2.06 -5.51 8.49
CA LEU A 188 1.36 -4.31 8.91
C LEU A 188 -0.14 -4.57 8.99
N SER A 189 -0.75 -4.20 10.12
CA SER A 189 -2.19 -4.34 10.37
C SER A 189 -2.69 -3.25 11.29
N THR A 190 -3.84 -2.68 11.03
CA THR A 190 -4.46 -1.77 12.00
C THR A 190 -5.06 -2.54 13.17
N SER A 191 -5.67 -3.69 12.95
CA SER A 191 -6.34 -4.47 13.99
C SER A 191 -5.48 -5.56 14.66
N GLY A 192 -4.41 -6.01 13.99
CA GLY A 192 -3.64 -7.16 14.44
C GLY A 192 -4.37 -8.52 14.32
N ASN A 193 -5.56 -8.56 13.69
CA ASN A 193 -6.43 -9.74 13.70
C ASN A 193 -6.55 -10.46 12.34
N SER A 194 -5.91 -9.96 11.29
CA SER A 194 -6.04 -10.51 9.94
C SER A 194 -5.38 -11.89 9.82
N GLU A 195 -6.16 -12.93 9.57
CA GLU A 195 -5.72 -14.33 9.54
C GLU A 195 -4.57 -14.57 8.55
N ASN A 196 -4.61 -13.97 7.35
CA ASN A 196 -3.55 -14.09 6.36
C ASN A 196 -2.21 -13.53 6.85
N LEU A 197 -2.22 -12.44 7.64
CA LEU A 197 -1.02 -11.87 8.23
C LEU A 197 -0.47 -12.75 9.34
N LEU A 198 -1.34 -13.27 10.21
CA LEU A 198 -0.96 -14.17 11.29
C LEU A 198 -0.30 -15.44 10.74
N ARG A 199 -0.91 -16.07 9.70
CA ARG A 199 -0.32 -17.22 9.02
C ARG A 199 0.98 -16.87 8.29
N GLY A 200 1.08 -15.69 7.73
CA GLY A 200 2.33 -15.19 7.13
C GLY A 200 3.46 -15.09 8.14
N LEU A 201 3.22 -14.47 9.29
CA LEU A 201 4.21 -14.37 10.39
C LEU A 201 4.59 -15.75 10.96
N ALA A 202 3.61 -16.62 11.17
CA ALA A 202 3.85 -17.99 11.66
C ALA A 202 4.74 -18.79 10.68
N GLU A 203 4.48 -18.70 9.36
CA GLU A 203 5.31 -19.35 8.35
C GLU A 203 6.73 -18.74 8.30
N ALA A 204 6.85 -17.41 8.44
CA ALA A 204 8.15 -16.74 8.50
C ALA A 204 8.96 -17.18 9.71
N GLY A 205 8.37 -17.26 10.90
CA GLY A 205 9.00 -17.77 12.10
C GLY A 205 9.45 -19.23 11.94
N ARG A 206 8.59 -20.09 11.38
CA ARG A 206 8.94 -21.50 11.11
C ARG A 206 10.15 -21.63 10.16
N ARG A 207 10.39 -20.65 9.31
CA ARG A 207 11.57 -20.60 8.41
C ARG A 207 12.80 -19.94 9.01
N GLY A 208 12.75 -19.48 10.25
CA GLY A 208 13.84 -18.79 10.93
C GLY A 208 14.09 -17.38 10.42
N MET A 209 13.12 -16.78 9.73
CA MET A 209 13.17 -15.37 9.34
C MET A 209 13.04 -14.48 10.58
N LEU A 210 13.58 -13.27 10.50
CA LEU A 210 13.27 -12.23 11.50
C LEU A 210 11.82 -11.77 11.28
N THR A 211 11.02 -11.81 12.35
CA THR A 211 9.58 -11.52 12.28
C THR A 211 9.24 -10.23 13.01
N VAL A 212 8.59 -9.31 12.32
CA VAL A 212 8.19 -8.00 12.84
C VAL A 212 6.72 -7.75 12.57
N GLY A 213 5.95 -7.45 13.61
CA GLY A 213 4.58 -7.00 13.54
C GLY A 213 4.49 -5.50 13.82
N ILE A 214 3.67 -4.79 13.05
CA ILE A 214 3.28 -3.41 13.32
C ILE A 214 1.75 -3.37 13.36
N ALA A 215 1.17 -3.16 14.56
CA ALA A 215 -0.26 -3.26 14.80
C ALA A 215 -0.84 -1.96 15.37
N GLY A 216 -2.14 -1.89 15.50
CA GLY A 216 -2.86 -0.83 16.17
C GLY A 216 -3.68 -1.35 17.34
N TYR A 217 -4.54 -0.51 17.91
CA TYR A 217 -5.33 -0.80 19.10
C TYR A 217 -4.45 -1.35 20.25
N GLU A 218 -4.62 -2.60 20.61
CA GLU A 218 -3.85 -3.34 21.63
C GLU A 218 -2.98 -4.44 21.02
N GLY A 219 -2.84 -4.47 19.69
CA GLY A 219 -2.05 -5.49 18.99
C GLY A 219 -2.85 -6.69 18.46
N GLY A 220 -4.06 -6.90 18.98
CA GLY A 220 -4.93 -8.01 18.58
C GLY A 220 -4.28 -9.38 18.73
N LYS A 221 -4.70 -10.35 17.94
CA LYS A 221 -4.11 -11.71 17.90
C LYS A 221 -2.63 -11.72 17.51
N MET A 222 -2.13 -10.67 16.87
CA MET A 222 -0.70 -10.57 16.55
C MET A 222 0.15 -10.47 17.84
N ALA A 223 -0.40 -9.91 18.92
CA ALA A 223 0.24 -9.85 20.23
C ALA A 223 0.28 -11.22 20.94
N GLU A 224 -0.52 -12.19 20.49
CA GLU A 224 -0.62 -13.54 21.04
C GLU A 224 0.31 -14.54 20.30
N ILE A 225 1.01 -14.11 19.23
CA ILE A 225 1.90 -14.99 18.46
C ILE A 225 3.13 -15.32 19.31
N GLU A 226 3.24 -16.57 19.71
CA GLU A 226 4.45 -17.08 20.36
C GLU A 226 5.64 -17.06 19.38
N GLY A 227 6.77 -16.48 19.83
CA GLY A 227 7.98 -16.42 19.03
C GLY A 227 8.01 -15.31 17.96
N LEU A 228 7.08 -14.35 18.00
CA LEU A 228 7.22 -13.12 17.22
C LEU A 228 8.36 -12.28 17.81
N ASP A 229 9.40 -12.00 17.00
CA ASP A 229 10.60 -11.33 17.51
C ASP A 229 10.30 -9.90 17.96
N TYR A 230 9.55 -9.15 17.16
CA TYR A 230 9.18 -7.76 17.47
C TYR A 230 7.72 -7.47 17.14
N LEU A 231 7.03 -6.79 18.05
CA LEU A 231 5.71 -6.20 17.84
C LEU A 231 5.73 -4.75 18.31
N PHE A 232 5.37 -3.84 17.39
CA PHE A 232 5.15 -2.42 17.68
C PHE A 232 3.68 -2.10 17.58
N VAL A 233 3.12 -1.46 18.60
CA VAL A 233 1.68 -1.17 18.67
C VAL A 233 1.47 0.34 18.70
N ALA A 234 0.63 0.86 17.81
CA ALA A 234 0.12 2.23 17.84
C ALA A 234 -1.23 2.24 18.60
N PRO A 235 -1.26 2.63 19.88
CA PRO A 235 -2.46 2.49 20.73
C PRO A 235 -3.44 3.63 20.43
N SER A 236 -4.32 3.43 19.46
CA SER A 236 -5.39 4.37 19.09
C SER A 236 -6.63 3.62 18.69
N ALA A 237 -7.81 4.21 18.93
CA ALA A 237 -9.09 3.70 18.45
C ALA A 237 -9.40 4.14 17.01
N SER A 238 -8.62 5.05 16.44
CA SER A 238 -8.79 5.57 15.08
C SER A 238 -7.86 4.86 14.11
N VAL A 239 -8.42 4.16 13.12
CA VAL A 239 -7.66 3.51 12.04
C VAL A 239 -6.70 4.48 11.34
N HIS A 240 -7.13 5.70 11.07
CA HIS A 240 -6.28 6.71 10.43
C HIS A 240 -5.09 7.12 11.31
N ARG A 241 -5.31 7.30 12.62
CA ARG A 241 -4.24 7.61 13.57
C ARG A 241 -3.24 6.46 13.72
N ILE A 242 -3.76 5.22 13.70
CA ILE A 242 -2.92 4.02 13.69
C ILE A 242 -2.01 4.03 12.47
N GLN A 243 -2.53 4.20 11.26
CA GLN A 243 -1.73 4.19 10.03
C GLN A 243 -0.69 5.32 10.01
N GLU A 244 -1.07 6.55 10.40
CA GLU A 244 -0.13 7.67 10.53
C GLU A 244 1.00 7.40 11.52
N ALA A 245 0.74 6.68 12.61
CA ALA A 245 1.76 6.27 13.57
C ALA A 245 2.61 5.10 13.05
N GLN A 246 2.00 4.13 12.35
CA GLN A 246 2.71 3.02 11.70
C GLN A 246 3.70 3.54 10.66
N THR A 247 3.33 4.57 9.89
CA THR A 247 4.25 5.27 8.98
C THR A 247 5.49 5.76 9.73
N THR A 248 5.34 6.38 10.90
CA THR A 248 6.47 6.82 11.71
C THR A 248 7.33 5.65 12.18
N ILE A 249 6.73 4.54 12.61
CA ILE A 249 7.45 3.36 13.09
C ILE A 249 8.35 2.79 11.99
N TYR A 250 7.82 2.54 10.78
CA TYR A 250 8.64 1.93 9.73
C TYR A 250 9.67 2.91 9.13
N HIS A 251 9.42 4.22 9.13
CA HIS A 251 10.44 5.20 8.78
C HIS A 251 11.60 5.21 9.79
N VAL A 252 11.31 5.18 11.09
CA VAL A 252 12.34 5.08 12.14
C VAL A 252 13.12 3.77 12.02
N LEU A 253 12.46 2.64 11.76
CA LEU A 253 13.14 1.37 11.52
C LEU A 253 14.06 1.45 10.30
N TRP A 254 13.62 2.09 9.22
CA TRP A 254 14.42 2.31 8.02
C TRP A 254 15.66 3.15 8.31
N GLU A 255 15.50 4.34 8.92
CA GLU A 255 16.61 5.24 9.26
C GLU A 255 17.63 4.56 10.18
N LEU A 256 17.17 3.90 11.25
CA LEU A 256 18.04 3.21 12.20
C LEU A 256 18.73 2.00 11.55
N THR A 257 18.08 1.30 10.63
CA THR A 257 18.70 0.17 9.89
C THR A 257 19.81 0.66 8.98
N LEU A 258 19.59 1.75 8.24
CA LEU A 258 20.64 2.37 7.42
C LEU A 258 21.81 2.86 8.26
N ALA A 259 21.54 3.51 9.39
CA ALA A 259 22.58 3.94 10.32
C ALA A 259 23.39 2.76 10.85
N ALA A 260 22.74 1.64 11.19
CA ALA A 260 23.41 0.42 11.67
C ALA A 260 24.24 -0.27 10.56
N LEU A 261 23.89 -0.08 9.28
CA LEU A 261 24.69 -0.55 8.14
C LEU A 261 25.87 0.37 7.81
N GLY A 262 26.02 1.51 8.51
CA GLY A 262 27.05 2.52 8.22
C GLY A 262 26.68 3.46 7.05
N GLU A 263 25.42 3.49 6.66
CA GLU A 263 24.88 4.31 5.56
C GLU A 263 24.07 5.52 6.08
N GLY A 264 24.11 5.78 7.39
CA GLY A 264 23.54 6.96 8.02
C GLY A 264 24.44 8.18 7.76
N GLY A 265 23.92 9.11 6.96
CA GLY A 265 24.60 10.38 6.72
C GLY A 265 23.96 11.52 7.49
#